data_ad9b7933574d46df52816a9d918f924d
#
_entry.id   ad9b7933574d46df52816a9d918f924d
#
_cell.length_a   1.000
_cell.length_b   1.000
_cell.length_c   1.000
_cell.angle_alpha   90.00
_cell.angle_beta   90.00
_cell.angle_gamma   90.00
#
_symmetry.space_group_name_H-M   'P 1'
#
loop_
_entity.id
_entity.type
_entity.pdbx_description
1 polymer ?
#
loop_
_entity_poly.entity_id
_entity_poly.type
_entity_poly.pdbx_seq_one_letter_code
_entity_poly.pdbx_strand_id
1 'polypeptide(L)'
;SGSSTDDFEVIECGQELPSIQGCEVYDLSTNASASNGVHTHLRGRVLGAGAVYEGGTVVINGSGEITCVGCDCEAASEGVVTEIWCPSSVISPGLINAHDHIGWIHQYPASWGDERYEHRHDWRKGLRGHTKISAGNSAGGDQKIWGELRQLMSGTTSLAGSGSATGLLRNLDLVADMSSIGQNDVDSSTFPLGDSSGGLIADNCAYPNLPGENVLSEDSWSPHVSEGI
;
A
#
# COMPACT_ATOMS: atom_id res chain seq x y z
N SER A 1 -5.39 -33.96 5.63
CA SER A 1 -4.15 -33.23 5.31
C SER A 1 -3.92 -33.32 3.80
N GLY A 2 -4.50 -32.37 3.08
CA GLY A 2 -4.22 -32.15 1.67
C GLY A 2 -3.26 -30.99 1.59
N SER A 3 -2.00 -31.25 1.26
CA SER A 3 -1.07 -30.25 0.79
C SER A 3 -1.51 -29.85 -0.61
N SER A 4 -2.26 -28.76 -0.74
CA SER A 4 -2.31 -28.05 -2.01
C SER A 4 -1.02 -27.24 -2.09
N THR A 5 -0.04 -27.77 -2.77
CA THR A 5 0.98 -26.92 -3.39
C THR A 5 0.21 -26.18 -4.48
N ASP A 6 -0.19 -24.94 -4.21
CA ASP A 6 -0.59 -24.02 -5.25
C ASP A 6 0.68 -23.71 -6.05
N ASP A 7 1.02 -24.60 -6.99
CA ASP A 7 2.08 -24.35 -7.94
C ASP A 7 1.58 -23.21 -8.83
N PHE A 8 2.20 -22.04 -8.74
CA PHE A 8 1.94 -20.94 -9.67
C PHE A 8 2.27 -21.42 -11.07
N GLU A 9 1.31 -21.26 -11.97
CA GLU A 9 1.52 -21.57 -13.39
C GLU A 9 2.52 -20.56 -13.97
N VAL A 10 3.52 -21.09 -14.70
CA VAL A 10 4.44 -20.25 -15.49
C VAL A 10 4.02 -20.36 -16.95
N ILE A 11 3.67 -19.24 -17.54
CA ILE A 11 3.17 -19.14 -18.92
C ILE A 11 4.21 -18.38 -19.75
N GLU A 12 4.72 -19.05 -20.78
CA GLU A 12 5.64 -18.46 -21.75
C GLU A 12 4.85 -17.70 -22.82
N CYS A 13 5.01 -16.38 -22.92
CA CYS A 13 4.26 -15.56 -23.85
C CYS A 13 4.80 -15.55 -25.28
N GLY A 14 5.90 -16.23 -25.55
CA GLY A 14 6.45 -16.34 -26.90
C GLY A 14 7.02 -15.05 -27.51
N GLN A 15 7.00 -13.95 -26.74
CA GLN A 15 7.59 -12.69 -27.18
C GLN A 15 9.07 -12.66 -26.81
N GLU A 16 9.93 -12.47 -27.81
CA GLU A 16 11.36 -12.28 -27.56
C GLU A 16 11.58 -10.90 -26.92
N LEU A 17 12.06 -10.91 -25.66
CA LEU A 17 12.47 -9.71 -24.98
C LEU A 17 13.92 -9.35 -25.38
N PRO A 18 14.25 -8.06 -25.57
CA PRO A 18 15.61 -7.66 -25.90
C PRO A 18 16.58 -8.01 -24.78
N SER A 19 17.82 -8.31 -25.11
CA SER A 19 18.87 -8.61 -24.13
C SER A 19 19.47 -7.33 -23.58
N ILE A 20 18.71 -6.61 -22.75
CA ILE A 20 19.13 -5.38 -22.08
C ILE A 20 19.15 -5.61 -20.56
N GLN A 21 19.98 -4.85 -19.83
CA GLN A 21 19.97 -4.83 -18.39
C GLN A 21 19.09 -3.66 -17.91
N GLY A 22 18.16 -3.96 -16.99
CA GLY A 22 17.23 -2.97 -16.47
C GLY A 22 16.01 -2.77 -17.36
N CYS A 23 15.50 -1.54 -17.40
CA CYS A 23 14.34 -1.17 -18.21
C CYS A 23 14.72 -0.10 -19.24
N GLU A 24 14.14 -0.20 -20.44
CA GLU A 24 14.21 0.84 -21.47
C GLU A 24 12.82 1.34 -21.82
N VAL A 25 12.72 2.63 -22.10
CA VAL A 25 11.48 3.29 -22.46
C VAL A 25 11.50 3.58 -23.96
N TYR A 26 10.49 3.12 -24.65
CA TYR A 26 10.26 3.38 -26.07
C TYR A 26 8.98 4.21 -26.20
N ASP A 27 9.13 5.44 -26.68
CA ASP A 27 7.99 6.31 -26.97
C ASP A 27 7.62 6.14 -28.46
N LEU A 28 6.51 5.46 -28.70
CA LEU A 28 5.98 5.23 -30.04
C LEU A 28 5.02 6.34 -30.48
N SER A 29 4.96 7.43 -29.73
CA SER A 29 3.98 8.52 -29.92
C SER A 29 4.15 9.36 -31.16
N THR A 30 5.19 9.16 -31.98
CA THR A 30 5.59 10.10 -33.06
C THR A 30 4.63 10.17 -34.24
N ASN A 31 3.58 9.33 -34.32
CA ASN A 31 2.69 9.28 -35.48
C ASN A 31 1.18 9.10 -35.22
N ALA A 32 0.71 9.21 -34.01
CA ALA A 32 -0.71 9.00 -33.73
C ALA A 32 -1.43 10.28 -33.29
N SER A 33 -2.55 10.53 -33.91
CA SER A 33 -3.49 11.58 -33.50
C SER A 33 -4.15 11.12 -32.20
N ALA A 34 -3.81 11.74 -31.09
CA ALA A 34 -4.18 11.33 -29.73
C ALA A 34 -5.68 11.57 -29.43
N SER A 35 -6.58 10.90 -30.14
CA SER A 35 -8.01 10.96 -29.82
C SER A 35 -8.43 9.99 -28.71
N ASN A 36 -7.63 8.94 -28.42
CA ASN A 36 -7.99 7.86 -27.48
C ASN A 36 -7.02 7.68 -26.29
N GLY A 37 -6.20 8.71 -25.99
CA GLY A 37 -5.31 8.65 -24.84
C GLY A 37 -3.98 7.93 -25.11
N VAL A 38 -3.06 8.10 -24.17
CA VAL A 38 -1.76 7.42 -24.17
C VAL A 38 -1.88 6.16 -23.32
N HIS A 39 -1.58 5.00 -23.92
CA HIS A 39 -1.46 3.75 -23.18
C HIS A 39 0.00 3.51 -22.82
N THR A 40 0.24 2.86 -21.69
CA THR A 40 1.57 2.42 -21.26
C THR A 40 1.58 0.89 -21.21
N HIS A 41 2.53 0.28 -21.92
CA HIS A 41 2.79 -1.15 -21.85
C HIS A 41 4.04 -1.40 -21.02
N LEU A 42 3.92 -2.17 -19.94
CA LEU A 42 5.06 -2.69 -19.19
C LEU A 42 5.29 -4.13 -19.65
N ARG A 43 6.47 -4.42 -20.20
CA ARG A 43 6.81 -5.74 -20.76
C ARG A 43 7.97 -6.37 -20.00
N GLY A 44 7.80 -7.64 -19.57
CA GLY A 44 8.81 -8.36 -18.81
C GLY A 44 8.26 -9.62 -18.17
N ARG A 45 8.86 -10.04 -17.06
CA ARG A 45 8.30 -11.10 -16.23
C ARG A 45 7.18 -10.50 -15.35
N VAL A 46 5.93 -10.82 -15.65
CA VAL A 46 4.77 -10.25 -14.99
C VAL A 46 4.18 -11.22 -13.97
N LEU A 47 4.04 -10.77 -12.72
CA LEU A 47 3.33 -11.51 -11.69
C LEU A 47 1.84 -11.14 -11.77
N GLY A 48 1.05 -12.03 -12.34
CA GLY A 48 -0.41 -11.91 -12.39
C GLY A 48 -1.11 -12.65 -11.26
N ALA A 49 -2.43 -12.57 -11.24
CA ALA A 49 -3.25 -13.30 -10.29
C ALA A 49 -3.27 -14.81 -10.65
N GLY A 50 -2.45 -15.58 -9.95
CA GLY A 50 -2.38 -17.05 -10.11
C GLY A 50 -1.41 -17.55 -11.17
N ALA A 51 -0.74 -16.66 -11.93
CA ALA A 51 0.25 -17.07 -12.93
C ALA A 51 1.43 -16.09 -13.02
N VAL A 52 2.57 -16.59 -13.45
CA VAL A 52 3.74 -15.81 -13.86
C VAL A 52 3.82 -15.83 -15.37
N TYR A 53 3.81 -14.67 -16.00
CA TYR A 53 3.90 -14.52 -17.45
C TYR A 53 5.33 -14.14 -17.84
N GLU A 54 6.09 -15.06 -18.42
CA GLU A 54 7.42 -14.78 -18.96
C GLU A 54 7.28 -14.11 -20.33
N GLY A 55 7.79 -12.89 -20.43
CA GLY A 55 7.55 -12.03 -21.59
C GLY A 55 6.13 -11.44 -21.64
N GLY A 56 5.45 -11.37 -20.50
CA GLY A 56 4.10 -10.83 -20.39
C GLY A 56 4.06 -9.32 -20.48
N THR A 57 2.83 -8.80 -20.59
CA THR A 57 2.52 -7.38 -20.70
C THR A 57 1.50 -6.97 -19.68
N VAL A 58 1.68 -5.78 -19.09
CA VAL A 58 0.66 -5.03 -18.36
C VAL A 58 0.32 -3.80 -19.17
N VAL A 59 -0.96 -3.61 -19.48
CA VAL A 59 -1.45 -2.43 -20.21
C VAL A 59 -2.15 -1.50 -19.24
N ILE A 60 -1.71 -0.24 -19.24
CA ILE A 60 -2.29 0.85 -18.44
C ILE A 60 -2.87 1.87 -19.43
N ASN A 61 -4.16 2.19 -19.29
CA ASN A 61 -4.81 3.18 -20.16
C ASN A 61 -4.50 4.62 -19.72
N GLY A 62 -4.96 5.59 -20.51
CA GLY A 62 -4.77 7.01 -20.24
C GLY A 62 -5.44 7.53 -18.96
N SER A 63 -6.33 6.76 -18.35
CA SER A 63 -6.96 7.05 -17.04
C SER A 63 -6.18 6.44 -15.87
N GLY A 64 -5.06 5.72 -16.15
CA GLY A 64 -4.27 5.05 -15.12
C GLY A 64 -4.83 3.68 -14.67
N GLU A 65 -5.77 3.10 -15.42
CA GLU A 65 -6.35 1.81 -15.12
C GLU A 65 -5.61 0.69 -15.84
N ILE A 66 -5.38 -0.43 -15.14
CA ILE A 66 -4.85 -1.65 -15.76
C ILE A 66 -5.98 -2.34 -16.53
N THR A 67 -5.83 -2.42 -17.84
CA THR A 67 -6.85 -2.98 -18.74
C THR A 67 -6.51 -4.38 -19.23
N CYS A 68 -5.26 -4.80 -19.14
CA CYS A 68 -4.83 -6.14 -19.49
C CYS A 68 -3.58 -6.56 -18.70
N VAL A 69 -3.50 -7.83 -18.33
CA VAL A 69 -2.32 -8.48 -17.75
C VAL A 69 -2.20 -9.87 -18.37
N GLY A 70 -1.10 -10.17 -19.06
CA GLY A 70 -0.90 -11.49 -19.65
C GLY A 70 -0.11 -11.44 -20.96
N CYS A 71 -0.30 -12.48 -21.80
CA CYS A 71 0.40 -12.60 -23.07
C CYS A 71 -0.25 -11.80 -24.20
N ASP A 72 -1.59 -11.84 -24.30
CA ASP A 72 -2.35 -11.32 -25.47
C ASP A 72 -2.97 -9.94 -25.17
N CYS A 73 -2.14 -9.00 -24.75
CA CYS A 73 -2.59 -7.66 -24.35
C CYS A 73 -2.56 -6.60 -25.46
N GLU A 74 -2.10 -6.93 -26.66
CA GLU A 74 -1.95 -5.94 -27.76
C GLU A 74 -3.28 -5.33 -28.19
N ALA A 75 -4.35 -6.11 -28.19
CA ALA A 75 -5.67 -5.64 -28.55
C ALA A 75 -6.33 -4.72 -27.51
N ALA A 76 -5.76 -4.62 -26.32
CA ALA A 76 -6.31 -3.79 -25.22
C ALA A 76 -5.93 -2.29 -25.37
N SER A 77 -5.15 -1.93 -26.36
CA SER A 77 -4.71 -0.54 -26.59
C SER A 77 -4.96 -0.11 -28.04
N GLU A 78 -5.83 0.89 -28.21
CA GLU A 78 -5.95 1.62 -29.49
C GLU A 78 -5.30 3.00 -29.31
N GLY A 79 -4.24 3.28 -30.05
CA GLY A 79 -3.62 4.60 -30.06
C GLY A 79 -2.13 4.57 -29.78
N VAL A 80 -1.64 5.69 -29.24
CA VAL A 80 -0.22 5.85 -28.94
C VAL A 80 0.17 5.07 -27.71
N VAL A 81 1.25 4.36 -27.82
CA VAL A 81 1.76 3.50 -26.77
C VAL A 81 3.15 3.95 -26.36
N THR A 82 3.34 4.15 -25.07
CA THR A 82 4.66 4.18 -24.46
C THR A 82 4.97 2.76 -24.00
N GLU A 83 6.01 2.16 -24.52
CA GLU A 83 6.45 0.83 -24.08
C GLU A 83 7.63 0.95 -23.11
N ILE A 84 7.54 0.23 -22.00
CA ILE A 84 8.62 0.09 -21.03
C ILE A 84 9.00 -1.39 -20.99
N TRP A 85 10.18 -1.70 -21.49
CA TRP A 85 10.68 -3.06 -21.57
C TRP A 85 11.63 -3.34 -20.42
N CYS A 86 11.31 -4.33 -19.58
CA CYS A 86 12.05 -4.72 -18.40
C CYS A 86 12.41 -6.21 -18.42
N PRO A 87 13.20 -6.70 -19.38
CA PRO A 87 13.40 -8.14 -19.62
C PRO A 87 14.11 -8.86 -18.47
N SER A 88 14.93 -8.15 -17.71
CA SER A 88 15.68 -8.71 -16.57
C SER A 88 15.03 -8.40 -15.21
N SER A 89 13.83 -7.82 -15.20
CA SER A 89 13.15 -7.38 -13.99
C SER A 89 11.79 -8.05 -13.85
N VAL A 90 11.25 -8.02 -12.65
CA VAL A 90 9.90 -8.49 -12.34
C VAL A 90 8.95 -7.31 -12.27
N ILE A 91 7.83 -7.42 -12.97
CA ILE A 91 6.72 -6.49 -12.89
C ILE A 91 5.67 -7.10 -11.97
N SER A 92 5.42 -6.46 -10.84
CA SER A 92 4.46 -6.92 -9.83
C SER A 92 3.47 -5.82 -9.48
N PRO A 93 2.31 -6.18 -8.91
CA PRO A 93 1.51 -5.21 -8.19
C PRO A 93 2.35 -4.47 -7.15
N GLY A 94 2.05 -3.20 -6.92
CA GLY A 94 2.71 -2.43 -5.88
C GLY A 94 2.40 -3.00 -4.48
N LEU A 95 3.32 -2.80 -3.55
CA LEU A 95 3.15 -3.22 -2.17
C LEU A 95 2.08 -2.36 -1.47
N ILE A 96 1.36 -2.98 -0.56
CA ILE A 96 0.38 -2.31 0.29
C ILE A 96 0.96 -2.22 1.70
N ASN A 97 1.18 -1.01 2.19
CA ASN A 97 1.50 -0.77 3.59
C ASN A 97 0.19 -0.65 4.38
N ALA A 98 -0.21 -1.73 5.02
CA ALA A 98 -1.49 -1.83 5.71
C ALA A 98 -1.55 -0.99 7.00
N HIS A 99 -0.43 -0.51 7.51
CA HIS A 99 -0.40 0.36 8.69
C HIS A 99 0.89 1.15 8.77
N ASP A 100 0.76 2.49 8.85
CA ASP A 100 1.87 3.42 9.06
C ASP A 100 1.37 4.63 9.85
N HIS A 101 2.28 5.54 10.16
CA HIS A 101 2.01 6.83 10.79
C HIS A 101 2.69 7.97 10.02
N ILE A 102 2.29 8.20 8.78
CA ILE A 102 2.85 9.26 7.93
C ILE A 102 2.75 10.63 8.60
N GLY A 103 1.73 10.84 9.42
CA GLY A 103 1.60 12.05 10.22
C GLY A 103 2.77 12.32 11.21
N TRP A 104 3.65 11.32 11.45
CA TRP A 104 4.83 11.44 12.31
C TRP A 104 6.13 10.99 11.65
N ILE A 105 6.12 10.80 10.34
CA ILE A 105 7.25 10.25 9.57
C ILE A 105 8.57 11.04 9.70
N HIS A 106 8.49 12.29 10.09
CA HIS A 106 9.65 13.16 10.32
C HIS A 106 10.27 12.98 11.71
N GLN A 107 9.60 12.26 12.61
CA GLN A 107 10.14 11.95 13.93
C GLN A 107 11.16 10.82 13.81
N TYR A 108 12.22 10.87 14.61
CA TYR A 108 13.19 9.79 14.71
C TYR A 108 13.16 9.18 16.09
N PRO A 109 13.64 7.92 16.21
CA PRO A 109 13.72 7.27 17.52
C PRO A 109 14.48 8.15 18.52
N ALA A 110 13.93 8.27 19.72
CA ALA A 110 14.64 8.90 20.83
C ALA A 110 15.85 8.03 21.23
N SER A 111 16.81 8.65 21.91
CA SER A 111 17.92 7.90 22.50
C SER A 111 17.39 6.81 23.44
N TRP A 112 17.95 5.62 23.32
CA TRP A 112 17.61 4.49 24.18
C TRP A 112 18.06 4.79 25.63
N GLY A 113 17.12 4.65 26.56
CA GLY A 113 17.38 4.60 27.98
C GLY A 113 17.28 3.16 28.51
N ASP A 114 17.41 2.99 29.82
CA ASP A 114 17.24 1.70 30.49
C ASP A 114 15.75 1.37 30.74
N GLU A 115 14.89 2.38 30.61
CA GLU A 115 13.47 2.25 30.83
C GLU A 115 12.81 1.36 29.75
N ARG A 116 11.92 0.47 30.16
CA ARG A 116 11.11 -0.39 29.29
C ARG A 116 9.65 -0.16 29.59
N TYR A 117 8.85 -0.17 28.54
CA TYR A 117 7.41 0.07 28.60
C TYR A 117 6.70 -1.24 28.26
N GLU A 118 5.85 -1.71 29.16
CA GLU A 118 5.10 -2.95 29.00
C GLU A 118 3.73 -2.72 28.39
N HIS A 119 3.21 -1.50 28.50
CA HIS A 119 1.90 -1.12 27.97
C HIS A 119 1.95 0.27 27.34
N ARG A 120 1.14 0.51 26.31
CA ARG A 120 1.12 1.80 25.59
C ARG A 120 0.85 3.00 26.49
N HIS A 121 0.08 2.83 27.57
CA HIS A 121 -0.21 3.91 28.50
C HIS A 121 0.97 4.30 29.40
N ASP A 122 1.98 3.45 29.51
CA ASP A 122 3.21 3.78 30.24
C ASP A 122 3.93 4.92 29.55
N TRP A 123 4.25 4.75 28.28
CA TRP A 123 4.91 5.80 27.51
C TRP A 123 3.97 6.95 27.12
N ARG A 124 2.71 6.65 26.81
CA ARG A 124 1.75 7.66 26.34
C ARG A 124 1.33 8.64 27.44
N LYS A 125 1.19 8.18 28.68
CA LYS A 125 0.68 8.97 29.79
C LYS A 125 1.63 9.06 31.00
N GLY A 126 2.70 8.29 31.03
CA GLY A 126 3.59 8.20 32.16
C GLY A 126 2.95 7.50 33.36
N LEU A 127 2.22 6.41 33.11
CA LEU A 127 1.56 5.66 34.16
C LEU A 127 2.52 4.61 34.78
N ARG A 128 2.13 4.08 35.91
CA ARG A 128 2.86 3.02 36.65
C ARG A 128 4.33 3.34 36.92
N GLY A 129 4.62 4.63 37.12
CA GLY A 129 5.97 5.10 37.42
C GLY A 129 6.86 5.31 36.20
N HIS A 130 6.32 5.21 35.00
CA HIS A 130 7.06 5.41 33.76
C HIS A 130 7.14 6.87 33.33
N THR A 131 8.18 7.17 32.56
CA THR A 131 8.36 8.48 31.95
C THR A 131 7.45 8.63 30.73
N LYS A 132 6.67 9.71 30.69
CA LYS A 132 5.88 10.02 29.52
C LYS A 132 6.78 10.41 28.35
N ILE A 133 6.57 9.76 27.19
CA ILE A 133 7.21 10.15 25.94
C ILE A 133 6.33 11.16 25.21
N SER A 134 6.93 12.24 24.74
CA SER A 134 6.25 13.18 23.84
C SER A 134 6.48 12.77 22.39
N ALA A 135 5.41 12.58 21.65
CA ALA A 135 5.48 12.27 20.22
C ALA A 135 5.85 13.49 19.34
N GLY A 136 6.06 14.66 19.95
CA GLY A 136 6.33 15.88 19.20
C GLY A 136 5.11 16.38 18.43
N ASN A 137 5.36 17.22 17.43
CA ASN A 137 4.32 17.77 16.55
C ASN A 137 4.05 16.83 15.38
N SER A 138 2.85 16.90 14.82
CA SER A 138 2.52 16.21 13.58
C SER A 138 3.30 16.77 12.39
N ALA A 139 3.50 15.93 11.37
CA ALA A 139 4.19 16.30 10.14
C ALA A 139 3.43 17.38 9.35
N GLY A 140 4.16 18.35 8.82
CA GLY A 140 3.65 19.29 7.83
C GLY A 140 3.50 18.64 6.44
N GLY A 141 2.92 19.38 5.49
CA GLY A 141 2.67 18.89 4.14
C GLY A 141 3.91 18.32 3.45
N ASP A 142 5.00 19.06 3.41
CA ASP A 142 6.25 18.63 2.76
C ASP A 142 6.86 17.38 3.42
N GLN A 143 6.71 17.24 4.74
CA GLN A 143 7.18 16.07 5.46
C GLN A 143 6.36 14.81 5.12
N LYS A 144 5.04 14.96 4.95
CA LYS A 144 4.16 13.89 4.49
C LYS A 144 4.50 13.47 3.05
N ILE A 145 4.65 14.46 2.15
CA ILE A 145 5.08 14.24 0.76
C ILE A 145 6.39 13.44 0.74
N TRP A 146 7.37 13.85 1.52
CA TRP A 146 8.63 13.12 1.62
C TRP A 146 8.46 11.70 2.16
N GLY A 147 7.60 11.51 3.15
CA GLY A 147 7.27 10.21 3.71
C GLY A 147 6.68 9.27 2.67
N GLU A 148 5.67 9.73 1.93
CA GLU A 148 5.03 8.94 0.87
C GLU A 148 5.97 8.67 -0.31
N LEU A 149 6.80 9.64 -0.70
CA LEU A 149 7.81 9.44 -1.74
C LEU A 149 8.80 8.33 -1.38
N ARG A 150 9.26 8.27 -0.14
CA ARG A 150 10.12 7.18 0.34
C ARG A 150 9.46 5.81 0.23
N GLN A 151 8.18 5.73 0.54
CA GLN A 151 7.37 4.52 0.40
C GLN A 151 7.28 4.10 -1.08
N LEU A 152 6.97 5.04 -1.98
CA LEU A 152 6.94 4.80 -3.43
C LEU A 152 8.28 4.26 -3.95
N MET A 153 9.40 4.85 -3.53
CA MET A 153 10.75 4.38 -3.91
C MET A 153 11.05 2.96 -3.38
N SER A 154 10.33 2.49 -2.39
CA SER A 154 10.40 1.11 -1.86
C SER A 154 9.41 0.16 -2.53
N GLY A 155 8.64 0.62 -3.53
CA GLY A 155 7.65 -0.18 -4.25
C GLY A 155 6.26 -0.20 -3.62
N THR A 156 6.01 0.60 -2.58
CA THR A 156 4.68 0.76 -1.97
C THR A 156 3.83 1.69 -2.82
N THR A 157 2.62 1.28 -3.18
CA THR A 157 1.69 2.09 -3.98
C THR A 157 0.42 2.47 -3.22
N SER A 158 0.16 1.80 -2.10
CA SER A 158 -1.01 2.06 -1.26
C SER A 158 -0.64 2.01 0.21
N LEU A 159 -1.29 2.84 1.02
CA LEU A 159 -0.95 3.06 2.42
C LEU A 159 -2.20 3.32 3.27
N ALA A 160 -2.33 2.65 4.42
CA ALA A 160 -3.20 3.07 5.51
C ALA A 160 -2.36 3.69 6.62
N GLY A 161 -2.52 4.99 6.91
CA GLY A 161 -1.65 5.64 7.89
C GLY A 161 -1.74 7.15 7.95
N SER A 162 -2.93 7.71 7.69
CA SER A 162 -3.17 9.15 7.73
C SER A 162 -2.21 9.96 6.82
N GLY A 163 -1.84 9.36 5.68
CA GLY A 163 -1.17 10.04 4.59
C GLY A 163 -2.08 11.16 4.07
N SER A 164 -1.75 11.80 3.03
CA SER A 164 -2.62 12.76 2.32
C SER A 164 -1.85 13.58 1.27
N ALA A 165 -0.75 13.07 0.76
CA ALA A 165 -0.04 13.74 -0.31
C ALA A 165 -0.70 13.36 -1.64
N THR A 166 -1.52 14.25 -2.17
CA THR A 166 -2.26 14.01 -3.41
C THR A 166 -1.33 13.65 -4.57
N GLY A 167 -1.64 12.55 -5.25
CA GLY A 167 -0.93 12.12 -6.47
C GLY A 167 0.34 11.29 -6.21
N LEU A 168 0.61 10.87 -4.97
CA LEU A 168 1.68 9.94 -4.65
C LEU A 168 1.11 8.55 -4.37
N LEU A 169 0.98 8.18 -3.08
CA LEU A 169 0.35 6.90 -2.71
C LEU A 169 -1.18 7.01 -2.77
N ARG A 170 -1.85 5.89 -3.02
CA ARG A 170 -3.26 5.77 -2.70
C ARG A 170 -3.39 5.63 -1.18
N ASN A 171 -4.06 6.58 -0.55
CA ASN A 171 -4.30 6.55 0.88
C ASN A 171 -5.59 5.76 1.15
N LEU A 172 -5.44 4.56 1.70
CA LEU A 172 -6.55 3.61 1.92
C LEU A 172 -7.54 4.08 2.99
N ASP A 173 -7.11 4.98 3.86
CA ASP A 173 -7.91 5.62 4.90
C ASP A 173 -8.44 7.00 4.48
N LEU A 174 -8.43 7.30 3.18
CA LEU A 174 -8.95 8.54 2.61
C LEU A 174 -10.11 8.25 1.63
N VAL A 175 -11.32 8.63 2.01
CA VAL A 175 -12.55 8.42 1.22
C VAL A 175 -12.36 8.83 -0.25
N ALA A 176 -11.71 9.97 -0.52
CA ALA A 176 -11.53 10.47 -1.87
C ALA A 176 -10.67 9.54 -2.75
N ASP A 177 -9.65 8.91 -2.18
CA ASP A 177 -8.77 7.99 -2.91
C ASP A 177 -9.48 6.65 -3.16
N MET A 178 -10.21 6.16 -2.17
CA MET A 178 -10.89 4.86 -2.26
C MET A 178 -12.14 4.91 -3.11
N SER A 179 -12.93 5.98 -3.04
CA SER A 179 -14.12 6.16 -3.87
C SER A 179 -13.77 6.23 -5.37
N SER A 180 -12.56 6.68 -5.73
CA SER A 180 -12.10 6.73 -7.11
C SER A 180 -11.99 5.35 -7.77
N ILE A 181 -11.89 4.29 -6.97
CA ILE A 181 -11.82 2.89 -7.41
C ILE A 181 -13.06 2.08 -6.97
N GLY A 182 -14.10 2.75 -6.47
CA GLY A 182 -15.33 2.12 -6.06
C GLY A 182 -15.22 1.24 -4.81
N GLN A 183 -14.27 1.55 -3.92
CA GLN A 183 -14.04 0.84 -2.67
C GLN A 183 -14.33 1.75 -1.47
N ASN A 184 -14.65 1.15 -0.34
CA ASN A 184 -14.73 1.87 0.93
C ASN A 184 -13.33 2.11 1.49
N ASP A 185 -13.17 3.17 2.27
CA ASP A 185 -11.93 3.45 2.97
C ASP A 185 -11.73 2.49 4.17
N VAL A 186 -10.48 2.38 4.60
CA VAL A 186 -10.13 1.62 5.79
C VAL A 186 -10.50 2.42 7.02
N ASP A 187 -11.43 1.93 7.83
CA ASP A 187 -11.72 2.50 9.13
C ASP A 187 -10.66 2.08 10.17
N SER A 188 -10.34 2.96 11.09
CA SER A 188 -9.36 2.72 12.13
C SER A 188 -9.87 3.16 13.50
N SER A 189 -9.48 2.42 14.54
CA SER A 189 -9.81 2.76 15.91
C SER A 189 -8.58 2.68 16.82
N THR A 190 -8.14 3.86 17.31
CA THR A 190 -6.98 3.94 18.20
C THR A 190 -7.27 3.40 19.60
N PHE A 191 -8.51 3.50 20.07
CA PHE A 191 -8.92 3.05 21.41
C PHE A 191 -10.21 2.24 21.38
N PRO A 192 -10.24 1.12 20.65
CA PRO A 192 -11.45 0.31 20.50
C PRO A 192 -11.93 -0.28 21.82
N LEU A 193 -11.03 -0.43 22.79
CA LEU A 193 -11.33 -0.94 24.12
C LEU A 193 -11.83 0.12 25.11
N GLY A 194 -12.01 1.37 24.67
CA GLY A 194 -12.47 2.47 25.52
C GLY A 194 -11.42 2.97 26.53
N ASP A 195 -10.18 2.60 26.37
CA ASP A 195 -9.07 2.83 27.29
C ASP A 195 -8.28 4.13 27.05
N SER A 196 -8.82 5.06 26.27
CA SER A 196 -8.14 6.34 25.93
C SER A 196 -7.72 7.15 27.15
N SER A 197 -8.45 7.02 28.28
CA SER A 197 -8.10 7.61 29.57
C SER A 197 -6.81 7.08 30.21
N GLY A 198 -6.36 5.89 29.82
CA GLY A 198 -5.22 5.19 30.38
C GLY A 198 -5.60 4.11 31.40
N GLY A 199 -6.88 3.80 31.52
CA GLY A 199 -7.36 2.69 32.35
C GLY A 199 -6.90 1.35 31.79
N LEU A 200 -6.50 0.44 32.66
CA LEU A 200 -6.27 -0.95 32.33
C LEU A 200 -7.52 -1.76 32.65
N ILE A 201 -7.89 -2.66 31.77
CA ILE A 201 -8.94 -3.63 32.03
C ILE A 201 -8.23 -4.90 32.48
N ALA A 202 -8.02 -5.00 33.78
CA ALA A 202 -7.20 -6.05 34.39
C ALA A 202 -7.97 -7.32 34.75
N ASP A 203 -9.30 -7.27 34.80
CA ASP A 203 -10.11 -8.36 35.37
C ASP A 203 -11.04 -9.01 34.36
N ASN A 204 -10.92 -10.34 34.23
CA ASN A 204 -11.93 -11.25 33.64
C ASN A 204 -12.37 -10.94 32.18
N CYS A 205 -11.49 -10.43 31.36
CA CYS A 205 -11.85 -10.09 29.97
C CYS A 205 -13.05 -9.11 29.88
N ALA A 206 -13.20 -8.22 30.82
CA ALA A 206 -14.26 -7.20 30.86
C ALA A 206 -14.03 -6.07 29.85
N TYR A 207 -13.59 -6.41 28.65
CA TYR A 207 -13.48 -5.46 27.55
C TYR A 207 -14.87 -5.05 27.08
N PRO A 208 -15.08 -3.79 26.69
CA PRO A 208 -16.30 -3.41 26.04
C PRO A 208 -16.50 -4.27 24.79
N ASN A 209 -17.73 -4.66 24.50
CA ASN A 209 -18.03 -5.29 23.24
C ASN A 209 -17.62 -4.33 22.13
N LEU A 210 -16.72 -4.77 21.28
CA LEU A 210 -16.44 -4.04 20.04
C LEU A 210 -17.75 -3.97 19.27
N PRO A 211 -18.16 -2.78 18.78
CA PRO A 211 -19.41 -2.64 18.09
C PRO A 211 -19.37 -3.41 16.76
N GLY A 212 -19.79 -4.66 16.81
CA GLY A 212 -19.78 -5.57 15.65
C GLY A 212 -20.60 -5.04 14.48
N GLU A 213 -21.60 -4.21 14.77
CA GLU A 213 -22.43 -3.59 13.71
C GLU A 213 -21.64 -2.55 12.90
N ASN A 214 -20.73 -1.80 13.52
CA ASN A 214 -19.88 -0.85 12.80
C ASN A 214 -18.76 -1.54 12.01
N VAL A 215 -18.32 -2.73 12.45
CA VAL A 215 -17.32 -3.53 11.76
C VAL A 215 -17.91 -4.24 10.54
N LEU A 216 -19.18 -4.61 10.58
CA LEU A 216 -19.85 -5.33 9.49
C LEU A 216 -20.22 -4.45 8.29
N SER A 217 -20.24 -3.12 8.48
CA SER A 217 -20.48 -2.17 7.38
C SER A 217 -19.21 -1.75 6.64
N GLU A 218 -18.04 -2.06 7.19
CA GLU A 218 -16.74 -1.69 6.63
C GLU A 218 -16.09 -2.89 5.95
N ASP A 219 -15.52 -2.68 4.77
CA ASP A 219 -14.77 -3.72 4.06
C ASP A 219 -13.44 -4.05 4.77
N SER A 220 -12.91 -3.07 5.50
CA SER A 220 -11.66 -3.21 6.24
C SER A 220 -11.64 -2.35 7.50
N TRP A 221 -11.23 -2.94 8.61
CA TRP A 221 -11.10 -2.27 9.89
C TRP A 221 -9.76 -2.58 10.57
N SER A 222 -9.04 -1.54 11.00
CA SER A 222 -7.71 -1.62 11.61
C SER A 222 -7.73 -1.10 13.06
N PRO A 223 -8.09 -1.93 14.06
CA PRO A 223 -8.13 -1.54 15.46
C PRO A 223 -6.81 -1.76 16.17
N HIS A 224 -6.47 -0.89 17.13
CA HIS A 224 -5.37 -1.07 18.07
C HIS A 224 -5.83 -1.85 19.31
N VAL A 225 -5.85 -3.16 19.25
CA VAL A 225 -6.41 -4.02 20.31
C VAL A 225 -5.38 -4.64 21.26
N SER A 226 -4.10 -4.68 20.90
CA SER A 226 -3.07 -5.38 21.65
C SER A 226 -1.76 -4.60 21.69
N GLU A 227 -1.72 -3.56 22.49
CA GLU A 227 -0.54 -2.68 22.64
C GLU A 227 0.03 -2.73 24.07
N GLY A 228 0.30 -3.92 24.56
CA GLY A 228 0.85 -4.21 25.87
C GLY A 228 0.29 -5.50 26.48
N ILE A 229 0.74 -5.79 27.68
CA ILE A 229 0.33 -6.94 28.51
C ILE A 229 -0.56 -6.51 29.66
#